data_2934d2db9cbe05f09a8108069455a3e4
#
_entry.id   2934d2db9cbe05f09a8108069455a3e4
#
_cell.length_a   1.000
_cell.length_b   1.000
_cell.length_c   1.000
_cell.angle_alpha   90.00
_cell.angle_beta   90.00
_cell.angle_gamma   90.00
#
_symmetry.space_group_name_H-M   'P 1'
#
loop_
_entity.id
_entity.type
_entity.pdbx_description
1 polymer ?
#
loop_
_entity_poly.entity_id
_entity_poly.type
_entity_poly.pdbx_seq_one_letter_code
_entity_poly.pdbx_strand_id
1 'polypeptide(L)'
;MIAPLSQSSFLLDLFYTELTTGLRRGELCGLRWEDFDAASGSLKVCRTVRREKGKGLTTGDTKTYAGTRTITLPPSLAVLLKERKRAAKTAWIFPDLLRQERPTAPDAAYRRMKLLLEQAGLPDIRFHDLRHTFATHALTSGVDVKTLSGILGHTRAAFTLDTYTHTTGDMQRRAAEIVGEFLADVFGEELRPWEENGKMEKELSA
;
A
#
# COMPACT_ATOMS: atom_id res chain seq x y z
N MET A 1 -2.43 12.94 -29.37
CA MET A 1 -1.07 13.43 -29.00
C MET A 1 -1.11 13.65 -27.48
N ILE A 2 -0.59 12.70 -26.68
CA ILE A 2 -0.56 12.80 -25.22
C ILE A 2 0.61 13.74 -24.89
N ALA A 3 0.31 14.86 -24.23
CA ALA A 3 1.32 15.80 -23.77
C ALA A 3 2.38 15.09 -22.93
N PRO A 4 3.66 15.47 -22.99
CA PRO A 4 4.67 14.92 -22.10
C PRO A 4 4.23 15.19 -20.67
N LEU A 5 4.16 14.11 -19.87
CA LEU A 5 3.78 14.18 -18.46
C LEU A 5 4.60 15.27 -17.77
N SER A 6 3.94 16.26 -17.21
CA SER A 6 4.61 17.29 -16.43
C SER A 6 5.36 16.63 -15.26
N GLN A 7 6.45 17.23 -14.78
CA GLN A 7 7.21 16.72 -13.63
C GLN A 7 6.28 16.48 -12.41
N SER A 8 5.24 17.30 -12.26
CA SER A 8 4.23 17.16 -11.22
C SER A 8 3.43 15.87 -11.34
N SER A 9 2.97 15.50 -12.54
CA SER A 9 2.22 14.27 -12.76
C SER A 9 3.04 13.01 -12.43
N PHE A 10 4.33 13.00 -12.82
CA PHE A 10 5.23 11.90 -12.52
C PHE A 10 5.40 11.65 -11.01
N LEU A 11 5.55 12.73 -10.24
CA LEU A 11 5.71 12.63 -8.79
C LEU A 11 4.42 12.19 -8.09
N LEU A 12 3.28 12.68 -8.55
CA LEU A 12 1.97 12.24 -8.05
C LEU A 12 1.79 10.74 -8.25
N ASP A 13 2.14 10.19 -9.41
CA ASP A 13 2.03 8.77 -9.68
C ASP A 13 2.97 7.93 -8.82
N LEU A 14 4.18 8.42 -8.52
CA LEU A 14 5.11 7.76 -7.61
C LEU A 14 4.51 7.66 -6.20
N PHE A 15 3.99 8.78 -5.67
CA PHE A 15 3.41 8.79 -4.32
C PHE A 15 2.06 8.09 -4.26
N TYR A 16 1.27 8.14 -5.32
CA TYR A 16 0.05 7.35 -5.44
C TYR A 16 0.36 5.85 -5.39
N THR A 17 1.40 5.41 -6.11
CA THR A 17 1.85 4.01 -6.04
C THR A 17 2.27 3.62 -4.62
N GLU A 18 3.00 4.50 -3.91
CA GLU A 18 3.39 4.24 -2.52
C GLU A 18 2.18 4.09 -1.60
N LEU A 19 1.25 5.05 -1.66
CA LEU A 19 0.04 5.08 -0.83
C LEU A 19 -0.91 3.90 -1.09
N THR A 20 -0.88 3.32 -2.28
CA THR A 20 -1.76 2.21 -2.67
C THR A 20 -1.12 0.83 -2.54
N THR A 21 0.19 0.75 -2.33
CA THR A 21 0.93 -0.52 -2.24
C THR A 21 1.73 -0.68 -0.96
N GLY A 22 2.03 0.40 -0.26
CA GLY A 22 2.86 0.40 0.93
C GLY A 22 4.28 -0.13 0.72
N LEU A 23 4.85 0.00 -0.47
CA LEU A 23 6.21 -0.45 -0.79
C LEU A 23 7.26 0.29 0.03
N ARG A 24 8.39 -0.34 0.30
CA ARG A 24 9.52 0.40 0.86
C ARG A 24 10.07 1.37 -0.20
N ARG A 25 10.49 2.57 0.21
CA ARG A 25 11.03 3.61 -0.68
C ARG A 25 12.04 3.09 -1.72
N GLY A 26 12.96 2.22 -1.28
CA GLY A 26 13.93 1.62 -2.18
C GLY A 26 13.34 0.60 -3.16
N GLU A 27 12.31 -0.13 -2.75
CA GLU A 27 11.55 -1.05 -3.62
C GLU A 27 10.77 -0.26 -4.67
N LEU A 28 10.04 0.77 -4.26
CA LEU A 28 9.32 1.67 -5.16
C LEU A 28 10.21 2.26 -6.25
N CYS A 29 11.38 2.81 -5.86
CA CYS A 29 12.35 3.34 -6.82
C CYS A 29 12.97 2.26 -7.71
N GLY A 30 12.94 1.00 -7.30
CA GLY A 30 13.50 -0.14 -8.01
C GLY A 30 12.55 -0.84 -8.99
N LEU A 31 11.32 -0.37 -9.14
CA LEU A 31 10.33 -0.99 -10.01
C LEU A 31 10.67 -0.82 -11.50
N ARG A 32 10.52 -1.91 -12.26
CA ARG A 32 10.70 -1.92 -13.72
C ARG A 32 9.44 -2.35 -14.44
N TRP A 33 9.32 -1.98 -15.71
CA TRP A 33 8.19 -2.38 -16.56
C TRP A 33 8.11 -3.88 -16.81
N GLU A 34 9.23 -4.61 -16.71
CA GLU A 34 9.27 -6.08 -16.80
C GLU A 34 8.61 -6.75 -15.59
N ASP A 35 8.55 -6.05 -14.45
CA ASP A 35 7.93 -6.55 -13.22
C ASP A 35 6.41 -6.37 -13.19
N PHE A 36 5.86 -5.54 -14.09
CA PHE A 36 4.44 -5.25 -14.16
C PHE A 36 3.76 -6.10 -15.23
N ASP A 37 2.93 -7.03 -14.79
CA ASP A 37 2.02 -7.77 -15.65
C ASP A 37 0.72 -7.00 -15.83
N ALA A 38 0.55 -6.42 -17.02
CA ALA A 38 -0.62 -5.62 -17.35
C ALA A 38 -1.89 -6.48 -17.57
N ALA A 39 -1.77 -7.78 -17.84
CA ALA A 39 -2.91 -8.66 -18.03
C ALA A 39 -3.57 -9.01 -16.70
N SER A 40 -2.79 -9.45 -15.74
CA SER A 40 -3.26 -9.80 -14.38
C SER A 40 -3.38 -8.60 -13.43
N GLY A 41 -2.83 -7.42 -13.78
CA GLY A 41 -2.76 -6.27 -12.87
C GLY A 41 -1.84 -6.53 -11.68
N SER A 42 -0.81 -7.36 -11.85
CA SER A 42 0.11 -7.72 -10.75
C SER A 42 1.48 -7.07 -10.93
N LEU A 43 2.17 -6.89 -9.81
CA LEU A 43 3.49 -6.25 -9.74
C LEU A 43 4.44 -7.11 -8.91
N LYS A 44 5.55 -7.54 -9.51
CA LYS A 44 6.61 -8.25 -8.81
C LYS A 44 7.57 -7.26 -8.15
N VAL A 45 7.75 -7.39 -6.85
CA VAL A 45 8.73 -6.63 -6.06
C VAL A 45 9.91 -7.53 -5.82
N CYS A 46 11.02 -7.32 -6.50
CA CYS A 46 12.20 -8.21 -6.43
C CYS A 46 13.51 -7.45 -6.24
N ARG A 47 13.51 -6.11 -6.35
CA ARG A 47 14.73 -5.32 -6.22
C ARG A 47 14.55 -4.08 -5.36
N THR A 48 15.66 -3.55 -4.89
CA THR A 48 15.71 -2.30 -4.12
C THR A 48 16.82 -1.41 -4.65
N VAL A 49 16.57 -0.12 -4.66
CA VAL A 49 17.55 0.92 -4.96
C VAL A 49 18.02 1.55 -3.66
N ARG A 50 19.32 1.71 -3.49
CA ARG A 50 19.93 2.34 -2.33
C ARG A 50 21.14 3.17 -2.73
N ARG A 51 21.51 4.12 -1.89
CA ARG A 51 22.77 4.83 -2.03
C ARG A 51 23.82 4.19 -1.13
N GLU A 52 24.91 3.76 -1.70
CA GLU A 52 26.06 3.22 -0.96
C GLU A 52 27.20 4.24 -0.96
N LYS A 53 27.84 4.40 0.22
CA LYS A 53 28.99 5.29 0.36
C LYS A 53 30.12 4.80 -0.56
N GLY A 54 30.66 5.70 -1.37
CA GLY A 54 31.74 5.40 -2.33
C GLY A 54 31.30 4.74 -3.65
N LYS A 55 30.10 4.14 -3.73
CA LYS A 55 29.62 3.47 -4.96
C LYS A 55 28.45 4.23 -5.64
N GLY A 56 27.88 5.21 -4.97
CA GLY A 56 26.74 5.96 -5.51
C GLY A 56 25.41 5.23 -5.40
N LEU A 57 24.60 5.31 -6.46
CA LEU A 57 23.31 4.64 -6.52
C LEU A 57 23.51 3.19 -6.97
N THR A 58 23.11 2.24 -6.14
CA THR A 58 23.22 0.81 -6.42
C THR A 58 21.83 0.17 -6.45
N THR A 59 21.68 -0.83 -7.29
CA THR A 59 20.49 -1.66 -7.38
C THR A 59 20.86 -3.07 -6.95
N GLY A 60 20.09 -3.68 -6.09
CA GLY A 60 20.29 -5.05 -5.64
C GLY A 60 18.96 -5.75 -5.40
N ASP A 61 19.02 -7.07 -5.32
CA ASP A 61 17.85 -7.87 -4.98
C ASP A 61 17.38 -7.57 -3.56
N THR A 62 16.12 -7.85 -3.29
CA THR A 62 15.58 -7.79 -1.93
C THR A 62 16.32 -8.81 -1.06
N LYS A 63 16.82 -8.36 0.10
CA LYS A 63 17.73 -9.13 0.97
C LYS A 63 17.16 -10.45 1.53
N THR A 64 15.86 -10.65 1.45
CA THR A 64 15.19 -11.82 2.04
C THR A 64 14.21 -12.42 1.05
N TYR A 65 13.94 -13.72 1.21
CA TYR A 65 12.90 -14.42 0.44
C TYR A 65 11.53 -13.71 0.55
N ALA A 66 11.16 -13.24 1.74
CA ALA A 66 9.93 -12.45 1.95
C ALA A 66 9.96 -11.07 1.27
N GLY A 67 11.13 -10.57 0.90
CA GLY A 67 11.29 -9.32 0.15
C GLY A 67 10.88 -9.48 -1.31
N THR A 68 11.10 -10.65 -1.92
CA THR A 68 10.63 -10.95 -3.28
C THR A 68 9.21 -11.46 -3.21
N ARG A 69 8.28 -10.71 -3.75
CA ARG A 69 6.85 -10.99 -3.70
C ARG A 69 6.13 -10.43 -4.92
N THR A 70 4.97 -10.98 -5.22
CA THR A 70 4.04 -10.43 -6.21
C THR A 70 2.83 -9.89 -5.47
N ILE A 71 2.45 -8.65 -5.77
CA ILE A 71 1.26 -7.99 -5.23
C ILE A 71 0.25 -7.75 -6.34
N THR A 72 -1.02 -7.92 -6.04
CA THR A 72 -2.11 -7.50 -6.92
C THR A 72 -2.37 -6.02 -6.70
N LEU A 73 -2.42 -5.25 -7.78
CA LEU A 73 -2.61 -3.82 -7.73
C LEU A 73 -4.10 -3.46 -7.69
N PRO A 74 -4.49 -2.38 -7.00
CA PRO A 74 -5.81 -1.79 -7.17
C PRO A 74 -6.08 -1.47 -8.65
N PRO A 75 -7.32 -1.64 -9.15
CA PRO A 75 -7.65 -1.40 -10.56
C PRO A 75 -7.22 -0.03 -11.07
N SER A 76 -7.38 1.02 -10.26
CA SER A 76 -6.97 2.39 -10.58
C SER A 76 -5.47 2.52 -10.83
N LEU A 77 -4.63 1.88 -10.00
CA LEU A 77 -3.18 1.88 -10.19
C LEU A 77 -2.78 1.02 -11.40
N ALA A 78 -3.42 -0.13 -11.61
CA ALA A 78 -3.15 -0.98 -12.77
C ALA A 78 -3.46 -0.24 -14.10
N VAL A 79 -4.56 0.51 -14.18
CA VAL A 79 -4.89 1.36 -15.34
C VAL A 79 -3.82 2.44 -15.53
N LEU A 80 -3.47 3.18 -14.49
CA LEU A 80 -2.44 4.20 -14.53
C LEU A 80 -1.12 3.65 -15.07
N LEU A 81 -0.66 2.52 -14.55
CA LEU A 81 0.61 1.91 -14.99
C LEU A 81 0.52 1.37 -16.41
N LYS A 82 -0.63 0.85 -16.85
CA LYS A 82 -0.85 0.46 -18.27
C LYS A 82 -0.66 1.64 -19.22
N GLU A 83 -1.26 2.77 -18.91
CA GLU A 83 -1.14 3.98 -19.73
C GLU A 83 0.30 4.48 -19.76
N ARG A 84 0.97 4.52 -18.62
CA ARG A 84 2.37 4.92 -18.55
C ARG A 84 3.31 3.97 -19.29
N LYS A 85 3.07 2.67 -19.23
CA LYS A 85 3.87 1.67 -19.94
C LYS A 85 3.85 1.87 -21.44
N ARG A 86 2.72 2.30 -22.00
CA ARG A 86 2.59 2.60 -23.45
C ARG A 86 3.49 3.77 -23.90
N ALA A 87 3.72 4.73 -23.02
CA ALA A 87 4.56 5.89 -23.28
C ALA A 87 5.99 5.75 -22.75
N ALA A 88 6.33 4.61 -22.15
CA ALA A 88 7.61 4.39 -21.49
C ALA A 88 8.77 4.33 -22.50
N LYS A 89 9.84 5.08 -22.20
CA LYS A 89 11.07 5.11 -22.99
C LYS A 89 12.25 4.46 -22.26
N THR A 90 12.04 4.01 -21.04
CA THR A 90 13.06 3.44 -20.16
C THR A 90 12.57 2.15 -19.53
N ALA A 91 13.46 1.35 -18.97
CA ALA A 91 13.11 0.13 -18.25
C ALA A 91 12.45 0.40 -16.88
N TRP A 92 12.63 1.61 -16.32
CA TRP A 92 12.17 1.96 -14.99
C TRP A 92 10.74 2.51 -15.00
N ILE A 93 9.91 2.10 -14.05
CA ILE A 93 8.58 2.70 -13.83
C ILE A 93 8.75 4.14 -13.34
N PHE A 94 9.73 4.35 -12.46
CA PHE A 94 10.08 5.67 -11.92
C PHE A 94 11.55 6.01 -12.22
N PRO A 95 11.85 6.46 -13.46
CA PRO A 95 13.20 6.88 -13.83
C PRO A 95 13.60 8.20 -13.15
N ASP A 96 14.88 8.48 -13.08
CA ASP A 96 15.38 9.80 -12.71
C ASP A 96 14.98 10.83 -13.77
N LEU A 97 14.52 12.01 -13.35
CA LEU A 97 14.00 13.01 -14.28
C LEU A 97 15.04 13.62 -15.21
N LEU A 98 16.32 13.63 -14.77
CA LEU A 98 17.43 14.18 -15.54
C LEU A 98 18.21 13.09 -16.28
N ARG A 99 18.23 11.87 -15.74
CA ARG A 99 19.00 10.72 -16.25
C ARG A 99 18.09 9.51 -16.36
N GLN A 100 17.23 9.51 -17.38
CA GLN A 100 16.15 8.52 -17.53
C GLN A 100 16.62 7.06 -17.64
N GLU A 101 17.90 6.82 -17.93
CA GLU A 101 18.51 5.48 -17.90
C GLU A 101 18.69 4.92 -16.48
N ARG A 102 18.52 5.75 -15.45
CA ARG A 102 18.67 5.38 -14.03
C ARG A 102 17.33 5.46 -13.31
N PRO A 103 17.17 4.69 -12.22
CA PRO A 103 16.00 4.83 -11.36
C PRO A 103 16.06 6.14 -10.57
N THR A 104 14.90 6.63 -10.14
CA THR A 104 14.83 7.71 -9.15
C THR A 104 15.62 7.32 -7.89
N ALA A 105 16.50 8.17 -7.44
CA ALA A 105 17.23 7.94 -6.20
C ALA A 105 16.26 8.08 -5.00
N PRO A 106 16.31 7.15 -4.01
CA PRO A 106 15.43 7.22 -2.83
C PRO A 106 15.50 8.57 -2.09
N ASP A 107 16.69 9.18 -2.04
CA ASP A 107 16.87 10.50 -1.42
C ASP A 107 16.21 11.62 -2.23
N ALA A 108 16.18 11.49 -3.56
CA ALA A 108 15.49 12.44 -4.43
C ALA A 108 13.97 12.33 -4.27
N ALA A 109 13.43 11.10 -4.21
CA ALA A 109 12.01 10.88 -3.92
C ALA A 109 11.62 11.50 -2.57
N TYR A 110 12.43 11.30 -1.53
CA TYR A 110 12.20 11.90 -0.21
C TYR A 110 12.18 13.44 -0.25
N ARG A 111 13.21 14.06 -0.83
CA ARG A 111 13.26 15.54 -0.93
C ARG A 111 12.09 16.12 -1.70
N ARG A 112 11.66 15.44 -2.77
CA ARG A 112 10.49 15.87 -3.56
C ARG A 112 9.19 15.76 -2.79
N MET A 113 9.02 14.70 -1.98
CA MET A 113 7.88 14.59 -1.07
C MET A 113 7.83 15.78 -0.10
N LYS A 114 8.96 16.12 0.54
CA LYS A 114 9.03 17.25 1.46
C LYS A 114 8.62 18.57 0.80
N LEU A 115 9.12 18.81 -0.40
CA LEU A 115 8.77 20.00 -1.17
C LEU A 115 7.27 20.05 -1.51
N LEU A 116 6.68 18.93 -1.88
CA LEU A 116 5.24 18.87 -2.19
C LEU A 116 4.39 19.08 -0.93
N LEU A 117 4.77 18.51 0.22
CA LEU A 117 4.08 18.75 1.49
C LEU A 117 4.14 20.21 1.89
N GLU A 118 5.30 20.85 1.79
CA GLU A 118 5.49 22.27 2.06
C GLU A 118 4.63 23.14 1.13
N GLN A 119 4.66 22.89 -0.17
CA GLN A 119 3.86 23.62 -1.17
C GLN A 119 2.35 23.47 -0.95
N ALA A 120 1.93 22.30 -0.45
CA ALA A 120 0.52 22.00 -0.16
C ALA A 120 0.09 22.48 1.26
N GLY A 121 0.97 23.04 2.06
CA GLY A 121 0.68 23.41 3.46
C GLY A 121 0.36 22.22 4.36
N LEU A 122 0.85 21.03 4.01
CA LEU A 122 0.62 19.79 4.74
C LEU A 122 1.70 19.57 5.82
N PRO A 123 1.36 18.82 6.89
CA PRO A 123 2.33 18.49 7.94
C PRO A 123 3.57 17.78 7.39
N ASP A 124 4.71 18.05 8.03
CA ASP A 124 5.96 17.36 7.71
C ASP A 124 5.95 15.92 8.24
N ILE A 125 5.87 14.95 7.33
CA ILE A 125 5.87 13.52 7.64
C ILE A 125 7.11 12.82 7.05
N ARG A 126 7.47 11.68 7.60
CA ARG A 126 8.53 10.82 7.05
C ARG A 126 8.00 10.03 5.85
N PHE A 127 8.87 9.69 4.91
CA PHE A 127 8.46 8.84 3.76
C PHE A 127 7.84 7.49 4.21
N HIS A 128 8.35 6.93 5.29
CA HIS A 128 7.85 5.67 5.83
C HIS A 128 6.44 5.77 6.41
N ASP A 129 6.00 6.97 6.77
CA ASP A 129 4.65 7.21 7.29
C ASP A 129 3.57 6.99 6.20
N LEU A 130 3.91 7.16 4.91
CA LEU A 130 3.02 6.78 3.80
C LEU A 130 2.70 5.28 3.83
N ARG A 131 3.72 4.45 4.07
CA ARG A 131 3.55 3.00 4.22
C ARG A 131 2.76 2.64 5.50
N HIS A 132 2.99 3.37 6.60
CA HIS A 132 2.17 3.20 7.81
C HIS A 132 0.71 3.54 7.55
N THR A 133 0.44 4.61 6.82
CA THR A 133 -0.90 5.02 6.41
C THR A 133 -1.57 3.91 5.60
N PHE A 134 -0.91 3.37 4.57
CA PHE A 134 -1.41 2.23 3.80
C PHE A 134 -1.75 1.04 4.72
N ALA A 135 -0.82 0.64 5.59
CA ALA A 135 -1.00 -0.52 6.44
C ALA A 135 -2.16 -0.34 7.44
N THR A 136 -2.28 0.82 8.05
CA THR A 136 -3.38 1.14 8.98
C THR A 136 -4.71 1.11 8.26
N HIS A 137 -4.83 1.78 7.11
CA HIS A 137 -6.07 1.78 6.34
C HIS A 137 -6.44 0.38 5.82
N ALA A 138 -5.48 -0.42 5.38
CA ALA A 138 -5.74 -1.79 4.96
C ALA A 138 -6.34 -2.63 6.10
N LEU A 139 -5.75 -2.55 7.30
CA LEU A 139 -6.26 -3.25 8.49
C LEU A 139 -7.65 -2.77 8.90
N THR A 140 -7.84 -1.46 9.00
CA THR A 140 -9.16 -0.89 9.36
C THR A 140 -10.23 -1.16 8.30
N SER A 141 -9.82 -1.41 7.06
CA SER A 141 -10.72 -1.84 5.97
C SER A 141 -10.96 -3.36 5.93
N GLY A 142 -10.40 -4.12 6.87
CA GLY A 142 -10.66 -5.56 7.02
C GLY A 142 -9.71 -6.49 6.27
N VAL A 143 -8.59 -5.98 5.74
CA VAL A 143 -7.53 -6.84 5.20
C VAL A 143 -6.89 -7.61 6.35
N ASP A 144 -6.82 -8.94 6.25
CA ASP A 144 -6.23 -9.76 7.30
C ASP A 144 -4.71 -9.53 7.43
N VAL A 145 -4.20 -9.71 8.63
CA VAL A 145 -2.81 -9.40 9.00
C VAL A 145 -1.80 -10.22 8.21
N LYS A 146 -2.13 -11.48 7.86
CA LYS A 146 -1.23 -12.36 7.12
C LYS A 146 -1.10 -11.89 5.67
N THR A 147 -2.21 -11.55 5.03
CA THR A 147 -2.25 -10.96 3.69
C THR A 147 -1.49 -9.63 3.66
N LEU A 148 -1.77 -8.73 4.61
CA LEU A 148 -1.06 -7.44 4.70
C LEU A 148 0.44 -7.64 4.92
N SER A 149 0.85 -8.56 5.80
CA SER A 149 2.26 -8.90 6.03
C SER A 149 2.94 -9.37 4.74
N GLY A 150 2.24 -10.17 3.94
CA GLY A 150 2.69 -10.60 2.61
C GLY A 150 2.87 -9.44 1.65
N ILE A 151 1.89 -8.55 1.52
CA ILE A 151 1.95 -7.35 0.68
C ILE A 151 3.14 -6.47 1.09
N LEU A 152 3.30 -6.24 2.38
CA LEU A 152 4.38 -5.41 2.92
C LEU A 152 5.77 -6.09 2.84
N GLY A 153 5.84 -7.42 2.65
CA GLY A 153 7.10 -8.17 2.64
C GLY A 153 7.77 -8.18 4.02
N HIS A 154 6.99 -8.40 5.08
CA HIS A 154 7.49 -8.66 6.42
C HIS A 154 7.85 -10.15 6.55
N THR A 155 8.98 -10.44 7.16
CA THR A 155 9.42 -11.82 7.40
C THR A 155 8.61 -12.55 8.46
N ARG A 156 7.94 -11.80 9.34
CA ARG A 156 7.08 -12.31 10.42
C ARG A 156 5.80 -11.48 10.50
N ALA A 157 4.65 -12.14 10.49
CA ALA A 157 3.35 -11.48 10.67
C ALA A 157 3.23 -10.79 12.04
N ALA A 158 3.92 -11.31 13.06
CA ALA A 158 4.02 -10.68 14.38
C ALA A 158 4.50 -9.21 14.30
N PHE A 159 5.44 -8.90 13.40
CA PHE A 159 5.89 -7.51 13.22
C PHE A 159 4.76 -6.59 12.73
N THR A 160 3.89 -7.10 11.86
CA THR A 160 2.70 -6.35 11.41
C THR A 160 1.72 -6.17 12.56
N LEU A 161 1.47 -7.21 13.35
CA LEU A 161 0.65 -7.14 14.56
C LEU A 161 1.19 -6.10 15.52
N ASP A 162 2.44 -6.22 15.97
CA ASP A 162 3.04 -5.33 16.96
C ASP A 162 3.07 -3.85 16.53
N THR A 163 3.18 -3.61 15.21
CA THR A 163 3.34 -2.27 14.67
C THR A 163 2.00 -1.57 14.41
N TYR A 164 0.97 -2.33 14.00
CA TYR A 164 -0.27 -1.75 13.45
C TYR A 164 -1.54 -2.13 14.21
N THR A 165 -1.52 -3.12 15.10
CA THR A 165 -2.73 -3.53 15.83
C THR A 165 -2.89 -2.79 17.15
N HIS A 166 -3.26 -1.54 17.07
CA HIS A 166 -4.06 -0.95 18.13
C HIS A 166 -5.53 -1.26 17.78
N THR A 167 -6.11 -2.28 18.42
CA THR A 167 -7.54 -2.60 18.28
C THR A 167 -8.34 -1.36 18.63
N THR A 168 -8.94 -0.74 17.62
CA THR A 168 -9.87 0.36 17.85
C THR A 168 -11.27 -0.22 18.15
N GLY A 169 -12.09 0.49 18.92
CA GLY A 169 -13.49 0.10 19.15
C GLY A 169 -14.26 -0.14 17.85
N ASP A 170 -13.90 0.55 16.77
CA ASP A 170 -14.49 0.38 15.44
C ASP A 170 -14.14 -0.98 14.81
N MET A 171 -12.94 -1.49 15.03
CA MET A 171 -12.56 -2.84 14.55
C MET A 171 -13.34 -3.93 15.28
N GLN A 172 -13.59 -3.77 16.59
CA GLN A 172 -14.38 -4.72 17.37
C GLN A 172 -15.85 -4.70 16.93
N ARG A 173 -16.40 -3.50 16.69
CA ARG A 173 -17.79 -3.34 16.20
C ARG A 173 -17.96 -4.01 14.84
N ARG A 174 -17.06 -3.74 13.90
CA ARG A 174 -17.08 -4.36 12.57
C ARG A 174 -16.92 -5.87 12.60
N ALA A 175 -16.09 -6.40 13.49
CA ALA A 175 -15.97 -7.84 13.71
C ALA A 175 -17.28 -8.44 14.22
N ALA A 176 -17.95 -7.78 15.13
CA ALA A 176 -19.27 -8.19 15.63
C ALA A 176 -20.35 -8.15 14.54
N GLU A 177 -20.33 -7.13 13.67
CA GLU A 177 -21.24 -7.01 12.52
C GLU A 177 -21.03 -8.19 11.54
N ILE A 178 -19.78 -8.48 11.15
CA ILE A 178 -19.44 -9.60 10.25
C ILE A 178 -19.91 -10.94 10.84
N VAL A 179 -19.70 -11.17 12.14
CA VAL A 179 -20.17 -12.38 12.81
C VAL A 179 -21.69 -12.43 12.83
N GLY A 180 -22.35 -11.30 13.08
CA GLY A 180 -23.82 -11.18 13.06
C GLY A 180 -24.41 -11.49 11.68
N GLU A 181 -23.83 -10.92 10.61
CA GLU A 181 -24.24 -11.21 9.23
C GLU A 181 -24.05 -12.70 8.88
N PHE A 182 -22.89 -13.27 9.21
CA PHE A 182 -22.65 -14.71 9.01
C PHE A 182 -23.67 -15.59 9.74
N LEU A 183 -23.98 -15.28 10.99
CA LEU A 183 -24.98 -16.03 11.76
C LEU A 183 -26.38 -15.87 11.17
N ALA A 184 -26.75 -14.68 10.70
CA ALA A 184 -28.03 -14.45 10.03
C ALA A 184 -28.13 -15.24 8.71
N ASP A 185 -27.07 -15.32 7.93
CA ASP A 185 -27.01 -16.10 6.68
C ASP A 185 -27.15 -17.60 6.92
N VAL A 186 -26.53 -18.14 7.99
CA VAL A 186 -26.52 -19.58 8.30
C VAL A 186 -27.80 -20.03 8.98
N PHE A 187 -28.34 -19.24 9.87
CA PHE A 187 -29.43 -19.65 10.78
C PHE A 187 -30.74 -18.91 10.52
N GLY A 188 -30.74 -17.88 9.66
CA GLY A 188 -31.92 -17.07 9.38
C GLY A 188 -32.32 -16.19 10.56
N GLU A 189 -33.53 -15.61 10.48
CA GLU A 189 -34.06 -14.73 11.52
C GLU A 189 -34.41 -15.45 12.82
N GLU A 190 -34.48 -16.78 12.81
CA GLU A 190 -34.79 -17.60 13.99
C GLU A 190 -33.80 -17.48 15.16
N LEU A 191 -32.61 -16.93 14.92
CA LEU A 191 -31.62 -16.66 15.98
C LEU A 191 -31.78 -15.32 16.68
N ARG A 192 -32.97 -14.67 16.57
CA ARG A 192 -33.28 -13.45 17.32
C ARG A 192 -34.34 -13.68 18.41
N PRO A 193 -34.14 -14.69 19.31
CA PRO A 193 -35.16 -15.00 20.33
C PRO A 193 -35.40 -13.86 21.34
N TRP A 194 -34.54 -12.85 21.36
CA TRP A 194 -34.68 -11.65 22.20
C TRP A 194 -35.53 -10.57 21.54
N GLU A 195 -35.82 -10.59 20.25
CA GLU A 195 -36.73 -9.62 19.60
C GLU A 195 -38.20 -9.96 19.82
N GLU A 196 -38.53 -11.25 20.00
CA GLU A 196 -39.91 -11.69 20.19
C GLU A 196 -40.50 -11.36 21.56
N ASN A 197 -39.70 -11.09 22.58
CA ASN A 197 -40.20 -11.01 23.96
C ASN A 197 -40.15 -9.63 24.63
N GLY A 198 -39.85 -8.53 23.98
CA GLY A 198 -39.96 -7.16 24.53
C GLY A 198 -39.56 -6.90 26.00
N LYS A 199 -38.96 -7.92 26.67
CA LYS A 199 -38.63 -7.91 28.09
C LYS A 199 -37.19 -7.65 28.44
N MET A 200 -36.27 -7.80 27.48
CA MET A 200 -34.84 -7.69 27.81
C MET A 200 -34.25 -6.27 27.71
N GLU A 201 -34.95 -5.31 27.12
CA GLU A 201 -34.48 -3.90 27.15
C GLU A 201 -34.51 -3.27 28.55
N LYS A 202 -35.26 -3.84 29.50
CA LYS A 202 -35.36 -3.30 30.87
C LYS A 202 -34.28 -3.81 31.82
N GLU A 203 -33.63 -4.93 31.53
CA GLU A 203 -32.60 -5.49 32.42
C GLU A 203 -31.17 -5.03 32.11
N LEU A 204 -30.90 -4.49 30.90
CA LEU A 204 -29.63 -3.91 30.54
C LEU A 204 -29.50 -2.41 30.85
N SER A 205 -30.55 -1.79 31.30
CA SER A 205 -30.60 -0.35 31.67
C SER A 205 -30.70 -0.12 33.20
N ALA A 206 -30.60 -1.14 34.00
CA ALA A 206 -30.55 -1.09 35.47
C ALA A 206 -29.14 -1.50 35.95
#